data_5eab1e4e1c9934fb4e9c4896977df1cf
#
_entry.id   5eab1e4e1c9934fb4e9c4896977df1cf
#
_cell.length_a   1.000
_cell.length_b   1.000
_cell.length_c   1.000
_cell.angle_alpha   90.00
_cell.angle_beta   90.00
_cell.angle_gamma   90.00
#
_symmetry.space_group_name_H-M   'P 1'
#
loop_
_entity.id
_entity.type
_entity.pdbx_description
1 polymer ?
#
loop_
_entity_poly.entity_id
_entity_poly.type
_entity_poly.pdbx_seq_one_letter_code
_entity_poly.pdbx_strand_id
1 'polypeptide(L)'
;MDWGMKNRLARIIRPKTGRTLMFAVDHGYFMGPTSGLEKLDETVKPLLPYADSLMLTRGALRYYVTAETDVPIILRVSGGTSILNKQLLHEGITVSMEDALRLNVSAVAFSIMVGAEYERDTLLAFTQTVDKAERYGIPTLAVTA
;
A
#
# COMPACT_ATOMS: atom_id res chain seq x y z
N MET A 1 14.81 13.99 5.79
CA MET A 1 14.53 12.53 5.91
C MET A 1 15.30 11.99 7.09
N ASP A 2 14.60 11.51 8.11
CA ASP A 2 15.20 10.95 9.31
C ASP A 2 15.76 9.54 9.09
N TRP A 3 16.41 8.97 10.11
CA TRP A 3 17.01 7.64 10.03
C TRP A 3 15.95 6.55 9.78
N GLY A 4 14.80 6.63 10.46
CA GLY A 4 13.73 5.64 10.34
C GLY A 4 13.17 5.55 8.90
N MET A 5 12.92 6.70 8.29
CA MET A 5 12.47 6.76 6.89
C MET A 5 13.52 6.20 5.93
N LYS A 6 14.82 6.56 6.12
CA LYS A 6 15.92 6.00 5.31
C LYS A 6 16.02 4.49 5.43
N ASN A 7 15.89 3.96 6.66
CA ASN A 7 15.96 2.53 6.91
C ASN A 7 14.79 1.78 6.25
N ARG A 8 13.56 2.31 6.35
CA ARG A 8 12.39 1.72 5.69
C ARG A 8 12.52 1.74 4.16
N LEU A 9 12.97 2.86 3.58
CA LEU A 9 13.23 2.93 2.13
C LEU A 9 14.29 1.95 1.68
N ALA A 10 15.37 1.79 2.43
CA ALA A 10 16.46 0.85 2.12
C ALA A 10 16.00 -0.63 2.17
N ARG A 11 14.94 -0.94 2.90
CA ARG A 11 14.31 -2.27 2.90
C ARG A 11 13.45 -2.51 1.65
N ILE A 12 12.86 -1.47 1.07
CA ILE A 12 12.01 -1.54 -0.12
C ILE A 12 12.84 -1.44 -1.39
N ILE A 13 13.71 -0.44 -1.46
CA ILE A 13 14.58 -0.18 -2.61
C ILE A 13 15.99 -0.66 -2.26
N ARG A 14 16.48 -1.67 -2.98
CA ARG A 14 17.81 -2.25 -2.71
C ARG A 14 18.90 -1.18 -2.84
N PRO A 15 19.63 -0.81 -1.77
CA PRO A 15 20.61 0.27 -1.82
C PRO A 15 21.73 0.05 -2.83
N LYS A 16 22.12 -1.21 -3.07
CA LYS A 16 23.18 -1.58 -4.01
C LYS A 16 22.81 -1.36 -5.46
N THR A 17 21.54 -1.46 -5.82
CA THR A 17 21.08 -1.40 -7.22
C THR A 17 20.20 -0.20 -7.51
N GLY A 18 19.62 0.43 -6.47
CA GLY A 18 18.60 1.46 -6.61
C GLY A 18 17.28 0.95 -7.19
N ARG A 19 17.05 -0.38 -7.21
CA ARG A 19 15.89 -1.02 -7.84
C ARG A 19 15.04 -1.75 -6.80
N THR A 20 13.78 -1.96 -7.15
CA THR A 20 12.81 -2.75 -6.38
C THR A 20 11.88 -3.51 -7.33
N LEU A 21 11.51 -4.71 -6.96
CA LEU A 21 10.39 -5.46 -7.54
C LEU A 21 9.28 -5.50 -6.49
N MET A 22 8.29 -4.62 -6.65
CA MET A 22 7.13 -4.52 -5.77
C MET A 22 6.01 -5.42 -6.29
N PHE A 23 5.61 -6.40 -5.48
CA PHE A 23 4.49 -7.27 -5.80
C PHE A 23 3.19 -6.68 -5.22
N ALA A 24 2.28 -6.24 -6.09
CA ALA A 24 1.03 -5.60 -5.69
C ALA A 24 -0.16 -6.57 -5.86
N VAL A 25 -0.89 -6.80 -4.75
CA VAL A 25 -2.08 -7.68 -4.69
C VAL A 25 -3.25 -7.01 -3.98
N ASP A 26 -3.28 -5.69 -4.03
CA ASP A 26 -4.26 -4.87 -3.32
C ASP A 26 -5.54 -4.59 -4.12
N HIS A 27 -5.53 -4.72 -5.44
CA HIS A 27 -6.62 -4.28 -6.33
C HIS A 27 -7.98 -4.95 -6.07
N GLY A 28 -8.04 -6.04 -5.34
CA GLY A 28 -9.30 -6.62 -4.86
C GLY A 28 -10.14 -5.69 -3.96
N TYR A 29 -9.54 -4.64 -3.38
CA TYR A 29 -10.27 -3.70 -2.52
C TYR A 29 -11.36 -2.91 -3.27
N PHE A 30 -11.19 -2.69 -4.57
CA PHE A 30 -12.16 -2.00 -5.40
C PHE A 30 -12.79 -2.89 -6.49
N MET A 31 -12.06 -3.88 -6.99
CA MET A 31 -12.54 -4.81 -8.02
C MET A 31 -13.39 -5.94 -7.47
N GLY A 32 -13.28 -6.24 -6.17
CA GLY A 32 -13.87 -7.42 -5.56
C GLY A 32 -13.05 -8.69 -5.84
N PRO A 33 -13.64 -9.89 -5.67
CA PRO A 33 -12.96 -11.15 -5.94
C PRO A 33 -12.63 -11.25 -7.45
N THR A 34 -11.36 -11.24 -7.75
CA THR A 34 -10.83 -11.35 -9.12
C THR A 34 -9.98 -12.59 -9.24
N SER A 35 -9.85 -13.11 -10.45
CA SER A 35 -9.03 -14.29 -10.74
C SER A 35 -7.61 -14.12 -10.20
N GLY A 36 -7.15 -15.08 -9.44
CA GLY A 36 -5.84 -15.08 -8.79
C GLY A 36 -5.79 -14.38 -7.42
N LEU A 37 -6.88 -13.75 -6.96
CA LEU A 37 -6.96 -13.12 -5.64
C LEU A 37 -8.02 -13.74 -4.72
N GLU A 38 -8.77 -14.74 -5.18
CA GLU A 38 -9.77 -15.44 -4.39
C GLU A 38 -9.15 -16.22 -3.23
N LYS A 39 -7.94 -16.74 -3.45
CA LYS A 39 -7.13 -17.45 -2.46
C LYS A 39 -5.74 -16.80 -2.41
N LEU A 40 -5.68 -15.67 -1.75
CA LEU A 40 -4.52 -14.79 -1.76
C LEU A 40 -3.27 -15.45 -1.17
N ASP A 41 -3.42 -16.28 -0.16
CA ASP A 41 -2.32 -17.05 0.45
C ASP A 41 -1.68 -18.04 -0.55
N GLU A 42 -2.50 -18.73 -1.35
CA GLU A 42 -2.02 -19.63 -2.39
C GLU A 42 -1.29 -18.86 -3.51
N THR A 43 -1.75 -17.66 -3.85
CA THR A 43 -1.16 -16.81 -4.89
C THR A 43 0.11 -16.12 -4.41
N VAL A 44 0.11 -15.56 -3.20
CA VAL A 44 1.21 -14.73 -2.69
C VAL A 44 2.40 -15.57 -2.25
N LYS A 45 2.16 -16.65 -1.51
CA LYS A 45 3.22 -17.45 -0.88
C LYS A 45 4.33 -17.91 -1.83
N PRO A 46 4.05 -18.48 -3.02
CA PRO A 46 5.09 -18.92 -3.94
C PRO A 46 5.87 -17.79 -4.62
N LEU A 47 5.32 -16.57 -4.63
CA LEU A 47 5.90 -15.40 -5.29
C LEU A 47 6.72 -14.50 -4.35
N LEU A 48 6.51 -14.60 -3.03
CA LEU A 48 7.25 -13.79 -2.04
C LEU A 48 8.77 -13.87 -2.19
N PRO A 49 9.41 -15.02 -2.45
CA PRO A 49 10.86 -15.10 -2.59
C PRO A 49 11.43 -14.27 -3.74
N TYR A 50 10.61 -13.86 -4.70
CA TYR A 50 11.00 -13.08 -5.87
C TYR A 50 10.70 -11.59 -5.74
N ALA A 51 9.99 -11.17 -4.68
CA ALA A 51 9.59 -9.79 -4.46
C ALA A 51 10.51 -9.09 -3.45
N ASP A 52 10.84 -7.84 -3.70
CA ASP A 52 11.55 -6.97 -2.76
C ASP A 52 10.60 -6.34 -1.74
N SER A 53 9.33 -6.23 -2.08
CA SER A 53 8.26 -5.73 -1.19
C SER A 53 6.89 -6.23 -1.66
N LEU A 54 5.94 -6.26 -0.72
CA LEU A 54 4.57 -6.69 -0.96
C LEU A 54 3.59 -5.55 -0.66
N MET A 55 2.77 -5.16 -1.65
CA MET A 55 1.72 -4.16 -1.50
C MET A 55 0.35 -4.82 -1.43
N LEU A 56 -0.39 -4.55 -0.34
CA LEU A 56 -1.70 -5.14 -0.09
C LEU A 56 -2.54 -4.31 0.87
N THR A 57 -3.81 -4.71 1.03
CA THR A 57 -4.73 -4.10 1.99
C THR A 57 -4.48 -4.60 3.42
N ARG A 58 -4.99 -3.85 4.40
CA ARG A 58 -4.94 -4.24 5.82
C ARG A 58 -5.60 -5.60 6.11
N GLY A 59 -6.74 -5.87 5.48
CA GLY A 59 -7.43 -7.15 5.61
C GLY A 59 -6.59 -8.31 5.07
N ALA A 60 -6.06 -8.14 3.85
CA ALA A 60 -5.21 -9.14 3.23
C ALA A 60 -3.95 -9.43 4.07
N LEU A 61 -3.29 -8.40 4.60
CA LEU A 61 -2.13 -8.55 5.48
C LEU A 61 -2.46 -9.42 6.71
N ARG A 62 -3.57 -9.13 7.38
CA ARG A 62 -3.93 -9.80 8.64
C ARG A 62 -4.33 -11.26 8.46
N TYR A 63 -4.92 -11.62 7.31
CA TYR A 63 -5.50 -12.96 7.12
C TYR A 63 -4.64 -13.88 6.26
N TYR A 64 -3.82 -13.35 5.36
CA TYR A 64 -3.17 -14.16 4.34
C TYR A 64 -1.63 -14.11 4.37
N VAL A 65 -1.05 -13.20 5.17
CA VAL A 65 0.42 -13.10 5.28
C VAL A 65 0.84 -13.53 6.68
N THR A 66 1.81 -14.45 6.74
CA THR A 66 2.38 -14.86 8.03
C THR A 66 3.13 -13.71 8.69
N ALA A 67 2.98 -13.58 10.02
CA ALA A 67 3.71 -12.57 10.79
C ALA A 67 5.24 -12.78 10.80
N GLU A 68 5.70 -13.96 10.39
CA GLU A 68 7.12 -14.33 10.28
C GLU A 68 7.76 -13.85 8.97
N THR A 69 7.02 -13.14 8.10
CA THR A 69 7.55 -12.67 6.82
C THR A 69 8.65 -11.63 6.99
N ASP A 70 9.76 -11.81 6.27
CA ASP A 70 10.83 -10.81 6.17
C ASP A 70 10.60 -9.79 5.04
N VAL A 71 9.59 -10.03 4.18
CA VAL A 71 9.29 -9.17 3.05
C VAL A 71 8.70 -7.84 3.54
N PRO A 72 9.28 -6.69 3.17
CA PRO A 72 8.76 -5.38 3.55
C PRO A 72 7.34 -5.15 3.05
N ILE A 73 6.46 -4.69 3.94
CA ILE A 73 5.05 -4.45 3.63
C ILE A 73 4.83 -2.99 3.25
N ILE A 74 4.14 -2.77 2.14
CA ILE A 74 3.59 -1.49 1.72
C ILE A 74 2.07 -1.58 1.88
N LEU A 75 1.52 -0.84 2.83
CA LEU A 75 0.11 -0.94 3.16
C LEU A 75 -0.73 0.02 2.34
N ARG A 76 -1.74 -0.48 1.61
CA ARG A 76 -2.76 0.35 0.99
C ARG A 76 -3.57 1.05 2.08
N VAL A 77 -3.57 2.40 2.09
CA VAL A 77 -4.29 3.21 3.07
C VAL A 77 -5.41 4.05 2.46
N SER A 78 -5.54 4.04 1.13
CA SER A 78 -6.67 4.64 0.42
C SER A 78 -7.72 3.60 0.03
N GLY A 79 -8.92 4.06 -0.30
CA GLY A 79 -10.06 3.25 -0.74
C GLY A 79 -11.38 3.92 -0.42
N GLY A 80 -12.45 3.14 -0.35
CA GLY A 80 -13.79 3.61 0.03
C GLY A 80 -14.85 3.41 -1.07
N THR A 81 -14.44 3.02 -2.27
CA THR A 81 -15.33 2.79 -3.40
C THR A 81 -15.06 1.44 -4.07
N SER A 82 -15.93 1.03 -4.98
CA SER A 82 -15.78 -0.19 -5.77
C SER A 82 -16.29 0.02 -7.19
N ILE A 83 -15.97 -0.91 -8.08
CA ILE A 83 -16.46 -0.90 -9.48
C ILE A 83 -17.99 -0.89 -9.61
N LEU A 84 -18.72 -1.17 -8.53
CA LEU A 84 -20.18 -1.08 -8.49
C LEU A 84 -20.68 0.34 -8.26
N ASN A 85 -19.79 1.26 -7.86
CA ASN A 85 -20.13 2.64 -7.59
C ASN A 85 -19.76 3.52 -8.80
N LYS A 86 -20.67 4.44 -9.18
CA LYS A 86 -20.39 5.45 -10.21
C LYS A 86 -19.22 6.39 -9.86
N GLN A 87 -18.91 6.52 -8.57
CA GLN A 87 -17.83 7.35 -8.03
C GLN A 87 -16.59 6.51 -7.69
N LEU A 88 -16.26 5.51 -8.49
CA LEU A 88 -15.13 4.61 -8.27
C LEU A 88 -13.82 5.34 -7.93
N LEU A 89 -13.59 6.48 -8.56
CA LEU A 89 -12.34 7.24 -8.43
C LEU A 89 -12.31 8.18 -7.21
N HIS A 90 -13.37 8.19 -6.37
CA HIS A 90 -13.46 9.02 -5.17
C HIS A 90 -12.95 8.25 -3.95
N GLU A 91 -11.63 8.13 -3.83
CA GLU A 91 -10.98 7.46 -2.70
C GLU A 91 -10.64 8.43 -1.55
N GLY A 92 -10.65 7.89 -0.35
CA GLY A 92 -10.25 8.59 0.87
C GLY A 92 -9.36 7.72 1.76
N ILE A 93 -9.00 8.23 2.95
CA ILE A 93 -8.16 7.53 3.93
C ILE A 93 -9.01 6.45 4.61
N THR A 94 -8.61 5.18 4.51
CA THR A 94 -9.30 4.03 5.10
C THR A 94 -8.51 3.36 6.23
N VAL A 95 -7.25 3.74 6.43
CA VAL A 95 -6.38 3.20 7.48
C VAL A 95 -5.65 4.34 8.16
N SER A 96 -5.67 4.36 9.50
CA SER A 96 -4.89 5.34 10.27
C SER A 96 -3.40 5.01 10.27
N MET A 97 -2.58 6.02 10.46
CA MET A 97 -1.12 5.85 10.54
C MET A 97 -0.69 5.04 11.77
N GLU A 98 -1.44 5.17 12.87
CA GLU A 98 -1.23 4.40 14.10
C GLU A 98 -1.46 2.89 13.87
N ASP A 99 -2.47 2.53 13.05
CA ASP A 99 -2.70 1.13 12.69
C ASP A 99 -1.59 0.60 11.75
N ALA A 100 -1.12 1.42 10.82
CA ALA A 100 0.02 1.10 9.97
C ALA A 100 1.30 0.85 10.79
N LEU A 101 1.56 1.68 11.81
CA LEU A 101 2.67 1.48 12.76
C LEU A 101 2.55 0.18 13.53
N ARG A 102 1.36 -0.12 14.08
CA ARG A 102 1.11 -1.36 14.82
C ARG A 102 1.30 -2.60 13.96
N LEU A 103 1.04 -2.48 12.66
CA LEU A 103 1.25 -3.55 11.67
C LEU A 103 2.71 -3.64 11.20
N ASN A 104 3.60 -2.79 11.73
CA ASN A 104 5.02 -2.75 11.40
C ASN A 104 5.31 -2.62 9.89
N VAL A 105 4.51 -1.82 9.19
CA VAL A 105 4.67 -1.65 7.74
C VAL A 105 5.92 -0.82 7.40
N SER A 106 6.50 -1.09 6.24
CA SER A 106 7.68 -0.36 5.74
C SER A 106 7.33 0.89 4.95
N ALA A 107 6.11 0.97 4.41
CA ALA A 107 5.58 2.15 3.73
C ALA A 107 4.05 2.09 3.68
N VAL A 108 3.43 3.19 3.27
CA VAL A 108 2.00 3.24 2.94
C VAL A 108 1.81 3.67 1.49
N ALA A 109 0.73 3.17 0.85
CA ALA A 109 0.37 3.50 -0.52
C ALA A 109 -1.01 4.17 -0.58
N PHE A 110 -1.14 5.20 -1.41
CA PHE A 110 -2.36 5.96 -1.61
C PHE A 110 -2.59 6.22 -3.09
N SER A 111 -3.82 6.03 -3.60
CA SER A 111 -4.17 6.32 -4.99
C SER A 111 -4.45 7.80 -5.20
N ILE A 112 -3.91 8.35 -6.30
CA ILE A 112 -4.22 9.70 -6.80
C ILE A 112 -4.82 9.55 -8.18
N MET A 113 -6.05 10.01 -8.35
CA MET A 113 -6.82 9.88 -9.59
C MET A 113 -6.61 11.12 -10.46
N VAL A 114 -5.48 11.15 -11.18
CA VAL A 114 -5.05 12.31 -12.00
C VAL A 114 -6.01 12.54 -13.16
N GLY A 115 -6.51 13.78 -13.28
CA GLY A 115 -7.47 14.16 -14.34
C GLY A 115 -8.90 13.71 -14.10
N ALA A 116 -9.20 12.99 -13.00
CA ALA A 116 -10.55 12.60 -12.65
C ALA A 116 -11.34 13.72 -11.96
N GLU A 117 -12.65 13.59 -11.86
CA GLU A 117 -13.54 14.54 -11.15
C GLU A 117 -13.11 14.76 -9.68
N TYR A 118 -12.55 13.72 -9.05
CA TYR A 118 -12.14 13.72 -7.63
C TYR A 118 -10.63 13.89 -7.42
N GLU A 119 -9.90 14.37 -8.44
CA GLU A 119 -8.44 14.59 -8.35
C GLU A 119 -8.07 15.43 -7.13
N ARG A 120 -8.76 16.57 -6.95
CA ARG A 120 -8.51 17.47 -5.82
C ARG A 120 -8.65 16.77 -4.48
N ASP A 121 -9.70 15.96 -4.30
CA ASP A 121 -10.00 15.31 -3.02
C ASP A 121 -8.96 14.23 -2.71
N THR A 122 -8.56 13.46 -3.72
CA THR A 122 -7.51 12.43 -3.55
C THR A 122 -6.15 13.07 -3.27
N LEU A 123 -5.80 14.20 -3.92
CA LEU A 123 -4.58 14.95 -3.64
C LEU A 123 -4.56 15.50 -2.20
N LEU A 124 -5.65 16.09 -1.72
CA LEU A 124 -5.73 16.61 -0.36
C LEU A 124 -5.64 15.49 0.68
N ALA A 125 -6.31 14.36 0.45
CA ALA A 125 -6.22 13.20 1.33
C ALA A 125 -4.81 12.59 1.33
N PHE A 126 -4.15 12.57 0.17
CA PHE A 126 -2.76 12.13 0.06
C PHE A 126 -1.81 13.04 0.83
N THR A 127 -1.92 14.37 0.71
CA THR A 127 -1.06 15.31 1.45
C THR A 127 -1.21 15.15 2.96
N GLN A 128 -2.44 14.95 3.47
CA GLN A 128 -2.68 14.64 4.88
C GLN A 128 -2.01 13.31 5.29
N THR A 129 -2.01 12.33 4.41
CA THR A 129 -1.32 11.05 4.64
C THR A 129 0.18 11.24 4.71
N VAL A 130 0.77 12.04 3.80
CA VAL A 130 2.21 12.39 3.79
C VAL A 130 2.61 13.07 5.09
N ASP A 131 1.89 14.11 5.52
CA ASP A 131 2.17 14.87 6.74
C ASP A 131 2.18 13.96 8.00
N LYS A 132 1.23 13.05 8.08
CA LYS A 132 1.17 12.08 9.19
C LYS A 132 2.29 11.06 9.11
N ALA A 133 2.55 10.51 7.92
CA ALA A 133 3.57 9.49 7.71
C ALA A 133 4.99 10.04 8.00
N GLU A 134 5.25 11.30 7.63
CA GLU A 134 6.53 11.95 7.88
C GLU A 134 6.84 12.05 9.37
N ARG A 135 5.86 12.35 10.21
CA ARG A 135 6.03 12.41 11.69
C ARG A 135 6.52 11.09 12.29
N TYR A 136 6.21 9.98 11.63
CA TYR A 136 6.58 8.63 12.08
C TYR A 136 7.71 8.01 11.24
N GLY A 137 8.29 8.77 10.32
CA GLY A 137 9.35 8.29 9.43
C GLY A 137 8.90 7.15 8.51
N ILE A 138 7.62 7.17 8.07
CA ILE A 138 7.06 6.17 7.15
C ILE A 138 7.05 6.75 5.73
N PRO A 139 7.71 6.10 4.75
CA PRO A 139 7.61 6.48 3.34
C PRO A 139 6.18 6.37 2.81
N THR A 140 5.80 7.29 1.93
CA THR A 140 4.53 7.25 1.21
C THR A 140 4.75 7.01 -0.28
N LEU A 141 3.96 6.10 -0.86
CA LEU A 141 3.92 5.80 -2.28
C LEU A 141 2.64 6.39 -2.87
N ALA A 142 2.79 7.32 -3.81
CA ALA A 142 1.69 7.78 -4.65
C ALA A 142 1.48 6.78 -5.79
N VAL A 143 0.28 6.21 -5.88
CA VAL A 143 -0.15 5.37 -7.00
C VAL A 143 -1.04 6.22 -7.88
N THR A 144 -0.51 6.68 -9.00
CA THR A 144 -1.26 7.50 -9.96
C THR A 144 -2.01 6.61 -10.95
N ALA A 145 -3.29 6.95 -11.22
CA ALA A 145 -4.15 6.26 -12.15
C ALA A 145 -4.95 7.27 -12.99
#